data_522b7048403b6d75284c1db337e28c73
#
_entry.id   522b7048403b6d75284c1db337e28c73
#
_cell.length_a   1.000
_cell.length_b   1.000
_cell.length_c   1.000
_cell.angle_alpha   90.00
_cell.angle_beta   90.00
_cell.angle_gamma   90.00
#
_symmetry.space_group_name_H-M   'P 1'
#
loop_
_entity.id
_entity.type
_entity.pdbx_description
1 polymer ?
#
loop_
_entity_poly.entity_id
_entity_poly.type
_entity_poly.pdbx_seq_one_letter_code
_entity_poly.pdbx_strand_id
1 'polypeptide(L)'
;LNIDIATLFLILALFFFLLPVSVYVATAELRDRQVYWWCIGGIGTSLAFMFIGLRGVIPDLLSFLMAHILFVIGFSFRSLSLRLELSKNIYRTAYVYAAIGVIYISVFSFIYYSNASEFLRLNWVHAYLVLMSLDLLFISLAIYDENKNKGGRLIAWMAIFILLGLLVRMIGYTTEMGGAGVFEKGADQYIGIFFIMIGYVLGNFGFIQMRIEKLWENKKAVDLQLKDTRSKNKSLEDILDEKNTLMRTLSLSAKANSMGTMLGAIAHEINQPLGAMRLNTELLLALNRRSGDREGFQESLEHILQDNDRAAVVVSSLRKFFVKGSNEFESLDLGVLVTDAYLILMPEAKLHDVNLHVSIE
;
A
#
# COMPACT_ATOMS: atom_id res chain seq x y z
N LEU A 1 26.27 37.61 -33.95
CA LEU A 1 26.53 37.61 -32.51
C LEU A 1 27.91 37.01 -32.27
N ASN A 2 28.91 37.89 -31.98
CA ASN A 2 30.25 37.44 -31.61
C ASN A 2 30.29 37.13 -30.12
N ILE A 3 29.62 36.05 -29.72
CA ILE A 3 29.69 35.55 -28.33
C ILE A 3 31.05 34.89 -28.14
N ASP A 4 31.81 35.27 -27.13
CA ASP A 4 33.03 34.57 -26.79
C ASP A 4 32.69 33.19 -26.14
N ILE A 5 33.62 32.25 -26.22
CA ILE A 5 33.41 30.89 -25.75
C ILE A 5 33.29 30.83 -24.24
N ALA A 6 33.97 31.69 -23.48
CA ALA A 6 33.83 31.73 -22.03
C ALA A 6 32.40 32.12 -21.60
N THR A 7 31.85 33.19 -22.26
CA THR A 7 30.44 33.58 -22.06
C THR A 7 29.49 32.44 -22.42
N LEU A 8 29.77 31.67 -23.48
CA LEU A 8 28.95 30.51 -23.85
C LEU A 8 28.95 29.40 -22.78
N PHE A 9 30.12 29.14 -22.17
CA PHE A 9 30.19 28.20 -21.04
C PHE A 9 29.40 28.69 -19.81
N LEU A 10 29.38 30.00 -19.53
CA LEU A 10 28.55 30.53 -18.44
C LEU A 10 27.07 30.47 -18.73
N ILE A 11 26.65 30.70 -19.97
CA ILE A 11 25.26 30.52 -20.41
C ILE A 11 24.85 29.02 -20.25
N LEU A 12 25.73 28.09 -20.67
CA LEU A 12 25.53 26.66 -20.48
C LEU A 12 25.42 26.28 -19.01
N ALA A 13 26.29 26.85 -18.17
CA ALA A 13 26.23 26.58 -16.75
C ALA A 13 24.90 27.00 -16.13
N LEU A 14 24.39 28.17 -16.47
CA LEU A 14 23.08 28.61 -16.01
C LEU A 14 21.95 27.68 -16.51
N PHE A 15 22.00 27.34 -17.79
CA PHE A 15 21.01 26.46 -18.39
C PHE A 15 21.02 25.07 -17.77
N PHE A 16 22.21 24.51 -17.54
CA PHE A 16 22.41 23.21 -16.92
C PHE A 16 22.08 23.21 -15.41
N PHE A 17 22.06 24.36 -14.77
CA PHE A 17 21.56 24.51 -13.41
C PHE A 17 20.03 24.51 -13.36
N LEU A 18 19.38 25.23 -14.25
CA LEU A 18 17.92 25.37 -14.26
C LEU A 18 17.20 24.06 -14.57
N LEU A 19 17.80 23.21 -15.43
CA LEU A 19 17.18 21.95 -15.83
C LEU A 19 17.04 20.94 -14.66
N PRO A 20 18.08 20.61 -13.87
CA PRO A 20 17.91 19.77 -12.67
C PRO A 20 16.95 20.35 -11.64
N VAL A 21 16.92 21.68 -11.49
CA VAL A 21 15.95 22.35 -10.62
C VAL A 21 14.53 22.10 -11.13
N SER A 22 14.30 22.20 -12.45
CA SER A 22 12.99 21.89 -13.03
C SER A 22 12.60 20.42 -12.84
N VAL A 23 13.56 19.49 -12.95
CA VAL A 23 13.34 18.06 -12.61
C VAL A 23 12.91 17.92 -11.17
N TYR A 24 13.61 18.56 -10.23
CA TYR A 24 13.30 18.50 -8.81
C TYR A 24 11.90 19.02 -8.49
N VAL A 25 11.48 20.09 -9.15
CA VAL A 25 10.12 20.65 -8.99
C VAL A 25 9.07 19.76 -9.63
N ALA A 26 9.31 19.32 -10.88
CA ALA A 26 8.36 18.49 -11.62
C ALA A 26 8.12 17.10 -10.98
N THR A 27 9.10 16.60 -10.22
CA THR A 27 9.00 15.29 -9.54
C THR A 27 8.71 15.42 -8.04
N ALA A 28 8.04 16.48 -7.61
CA ALA A 28 7.79 16.80 -6.20
C ALA A 28 7.13 15.64 -5.42
N GLU A 29 6.23 14.90 -6.04
CA GLU A 29 5.54 13.74 -5.45
C GLU A 29 6.38 12.45 -5.43
N LEU A 30 7.51 12.44 -6.12
CA LEU A 30 8.38 11.28 -6.34
C LEU A 30 9.80 11.51 -5.83
N ARG A 31 9.99 12.39 -4.83
CA ARG A 31 11.30 12.72 -4.28
C ARG A 31 11.89 11.54 -3.52
N ASP A 32 12.59 10.70 -4.24
CA ASP A 32 13.38 9.60 -3.70
C ASP A 32 14.88 9.81 -3.95
N ARG A 33 15.69 8.85 -3.51
CA ARG A 33 17.15 8.86 -3.69
C ARG A 33 17.55 9.04 -5.15
N GLN A 34 16.76 8.52 -6.08
CA GLN A 34 17.02 8.57 -7.52
C GLN A 34 16.93 10.01 -8.05
N VAL A 35 15.87 10.75 -7.68
CA VAL A 35 15.69 12.16 -8.04
C VAL A 35 16.82 13.03 -7.45
N TYR A 36 17.15 12.83 -6.18
CA TYR A 36 18.23 13.58 -5.55
C TYR A 36 19.56 13.36 -6.28
N TRP A 37 19.91 12.14 -6.61
CA TRP A 37 21.17 11.84 -7.30
C TRP A 37 21.22 12.41 -8.71
N TRP A 38 20.11 12.34 -9.46
CA TRP A 38 20.03 12.97 -10.77
C TRP A 38 20.27 14.48 -10.68
N CYS A 39 19.63 15.16 -9.74
CA CYS A 39 19.75 16.60 -9.53
C CYS A 39 21.16 17.00 -9.06
N ILE A 40 21.73 16.28 -8.09
CA ILE A 40 23.12 16.50 -7.63
C ILE A 40 24.09 16.34 -8.81
N GLY A 41 23.92 15.29 -9.62
CA GLY A 41 24.72 15.09 -10.82
C GLY A 41 24.60 16.24 -11.82
N GLY A 42 23.38 16.77 -11.99
CA GLY A 42 23.14 17.92 -12.85
C GLY A 42 23.76 19.21 -12.35
N ILE A 43 23.63 19.52 -11.06
CA ILE A 43 24.24 20.67 -10.42
C ILE A 43 25.77 20.57 -10.48
N GLY A 44 26.35 19.40 -10.21
CA GLY A 44 27.78 19.17 -10.34
C GLY A 44 28.30 19.50 -11.74
N THR A 45 27.61 19.03 -12.77
CA THR A 45 27.95 19.33 -14.18
C THR A 45 27.84 20.83 -14.48
N SER A 46 26.79 21.49 -13.97
CA SER A 46 26.59 22.95 -14.12
C SER A 46 27.76 23.74 -13.51
N LEU A 47 28.12 23.42 -12.28
CA LEU A 47 29.24 24.08 -11.59
C LEU A 47 30.58 23.83 -12.32
N ALA A 48 30.78 22.63 -12.90
CA ALA A 48 31.96 22.35 -13.73
C ALA A 48 32.05 23.29 -14.93
N PHE A 49 30.96 23.49 -15.68
CA PHE A 49 30.91 24.42 -16.80
C PHE A 49 31.11 25.90 -16.35
N MET A 50 30.56 26.25 -15.19
CA MET A 50 30.77 27.58 -14.61
C MET A 50 32.25 27.82 -14.32
N PHE A 51 32.95 26.89 -13.69
CA PHE A 51 34.38 27.03 -13.38
C PHE A 51 35.24 27.05 -14.64
N ILE A 52 34.88 26.29 -15.68
CA ILE A 52 35.56 26.41 -16.98
C ILE A 52 35.34 27.77 -17.61
N GLY A 53 34.11 28.30 -17.62
CA GLY A 53 33.81 29.62 -18.18
C GLY A 53 34.48 30.76 -17.45
N LEU A 54 34.80 30.60 -16.16
CA LEU A 54 35.50 31.60 -15.34
C LEU A 54 37.04 31.45 -15.40
N ARG A 55 37.58 30.62 -16.28
CA ARG A 55 39.04 30.45 -16.42
C ARG A 55 39.72 31.76 -16.77
N GLY A 56 40.83 32.06 -16.10
CA GLY A 56 41.53 33.31 -16.21
C GLY A 56 40.99 34.43 -15.29
N VAL A 57 39.83 34.28 -14.67
CA VAL A 57 39.27 35.19 -13.67
C VAL A 57 39.43 34.58 -12.25
N ILE A 58 39.27 33.28 -12.11
CA ILE A 58 39.44 32.54 -10.85
C ILE A 58 40.79 31.78 -10.85
N PRO A 59 41.29 31.38 -9.66
CA PRO A 59 42.52 30.58 -9.57
C PRO A 59 42.47 29.32 -10.44
N ASP A 60 43.58 28.98 -11.06
CA ASP A 60 43.71 27.81 -11.94
C ASP A 60 43.30 26.47 -11.27
N LEU A 61 43.58 26.33 -9.97
CA LEU A 61 43.14 25.16 -9.21
C LEU A 61 41.63 24.93 -9.30
N LEU A 62 40.84 26.01 -9.24
CA LEU A 62 39.36 25.93 -9.33
C LEU A 62 38.92 25.70 -10.78
N SER A 63 39.46 26.48 -11.73
CA SER A 63 39.03 26.42 -13.13
C SER A 63 39.47 25.15 -13.86
N PHE A 64 40.53 24.47 -13.41
CA PHE A 64 41.01 23.21 -13.97
C PHE A 64 40.62 22.01 -13.08
N LEU A 65 41.24 21.87 -11.91
CA LEU A 65 41.11 20.66 -11.11
C LEU A 65 39.69 20.46 -10.55
N MET A 66 39.12 21.49 -9.93
CA MET A 66 37.78 21.40 -9.35
C MET A 66 36.70 21.20 -10.41
N ALA A 67 36.82 21.83 -11.57
CA ALA A 67 35.91 21.64 -12.68
C ALA A 67 35.87 20.16 -13.11
N HIS A 68 37.00 19.49 -13.22
CA HIS A 68 37.07 18.09 -13.58
C HIS A 68 36.56 17.15 -12.47
N ILE A 69 36.83 17.46 -11.20
CA ILE A 69 36.24 16.72 -10.06
C ILE A 69 34.71 16.82 -10.11
N LEU A 70 34.17 18.01 -10.39
CA LEU A 70 32.73 18.21 -10.49
C LEU A 70 32.11 17.47 -11.70
N PHE A 71 32.84 17.33 -12.82
CA PHE A 71 32.40 16.46 -13.92
C PHE A 71 32.33 14.99 -13.49
N VAL A 72 33.36 14.50 -12.78
CA VAL A 72 33.36 13.11 -12.27
C VAL A 72 32.15 12.89 -11.36
N ILE A 73 31.91 13.78 -10.42
CA ILE A 73 30.74 13.74 -9.52
C ILE A 73 29.46 13.79 -10.35
N GLY A 74 29.36 14.74 -11.28
CA GLY A 74 28.17 14.96 -12.11
C GLY A 74 27.73 13.72 -12.87
N PHE A 75 28.64 13.12 -13.64
CA PHE A 75 28.34 11.93 -14.43
C PHE A 75 28.10 10.71 -13.55
N SER A 76 28.91 10.50 -12.50
CA SER A 76 28.77 9.36 -11.60
C SER A 76 27.40 9.33 -10.91
N PHE A 77 26.95 10.46 -10.38
CA PHE A 77 25.63 10.54 -9.72
C PHE A 77 24.49 10.33 -10.70
N ARG A 78 24.58 10.80 -11.95
CA ARG A 78 23.59 10.54 -12.99
C ARG A 78 23.51 9.06 -13.35
N SER A 79 24.66 8.43 -13.59
CA SER A 79 24.74 6.99 -13.89
C SER A 79 24.21 6.16 -12.71
N LEU A 80 24.56 6.50 -11.48
CA LEU A 80 24.05 5.84 -10.28
C LEU A 80 22.54 6.02 -10.11
N SER A 81 22.01 7.22 -10.42
CA SER A 81 20.58 7.50 -10.41
C SER A 81 19.81 6.55 -11.35
N LEU A 82 20.29 6.37 -12.56
CA LEU A 82 19.68 5.46 -13.55
C LEU A 82 19.80 3.98 -13.13
N ARG A 83 20.92 3.58 -12.52
CA ARG A 83 21.12 2.20 -12.03
C ARG A 83 20.19 1.83 -10.88
N LEU A 84 19.70 2.81 -10.11
CA LEU A 84 18.65 2.59 -9.12
C LEU A 84 17.34 2.09 -9.74
N GLU A 85 17.02 2.48 -10.98
CA GLU A 85 15.85 1.98 -11.69
C GLU A 85 15.94 0.49 -12.03
N LEU A 86 17.15 0.00 -12.34
CA LEU A 86 17.41 -1.40 -12.65
C LEU A 86 17.64 -2.27 -11.39
N SER A 87 17.41 -1.74 -10.19
CA SER A 87 17.59 -2.45 -8.90
C SER A 87 18.92 -3.18 -8.74
N LYS A 88 19.99 -2.71 -9.42
CA LYS A 88 21.34 -3.31 -9.39
C LYS A 88 22.10 -2.90 -8.13
N ASN A 89 23.08 -3.73 -7.76
CA ASN A 89 23.94 -3.47 -6.61
C ASN A 89 24.72 -2.15 -6.78
N ILE A 90 24.20 -1.08 -6.19
CA ILE A 90 24.69 0.28 -6.36
C ILE A 90 26.04 0.50 -5.69
N TYR A 91 26.28 -0.12 -4.55
CA TYR A 91 27.52 0.08 -3.79
C TYR A 91 28.74 -0.36 -4.60
N ARG A 92 28.70 -1.55 -5.19
CA ARG A 92 29.80 -2.04 -6.04
C ARG A 92 30.03 -1.10 -7.22
N THR A 93 28.98 -0.60 -7.84
CA THR A 93 29.08 0.33 -8.97
C THR A 93 29.60 1.71 -8.54
N ALA A 94 29.21 2.21 -7.37
CA ALA A 94 29.73 3.46 -6.83
C ALA A 94 31.25 3.39 -6.60
N TYR A 95 31.76 2.27 -6.08
CA TYR A 95 33.21 2.06 -5.95
C TYR A 95 33.93 2.05 -7.31
N VAL A 96 33.31 1.45 -8.34
CA VAL A 96 33.88 1.46 -9.69
C VAL A 96 33.96 2.89 -10.23
N TYR A 97 32.90 3.68 -10.11
CA TYR A 97 32.94 5.09 -10.56
C TYR A 97 33.90 5.93 -9.76
N ALA A 98 34.01 5.71 -8.46
CA ALA A 98 35.02 6.38 -7.64
C ALA A 98 36.43 6.03 -8.08
N ALA A 99 36.72 4.75 -8.37
CA ALA A 99 38.02 4.31 -8.87
C ALA A 99 38.32 4.92 -10.23
N ILE A 100 37.40 4.91 -11.18
CA ILE A 100 37.54 5.54 -12.50
C ILE A 100 37.79 7.03 -12.34
N GLY A 101 37.05 7.70 -11.46
CA GLY A 101 37.21 9.12 -11.16
C GLY A 101 38.58 9.46 -10.60
N VAL A 102 39.06 8.68 -9.62
CA VAL A 102 40.39 8.86 -9.04
C VAL A 102 41.49 8.69 -10.11
N ILE A 103 41.42 7.62 -10.93
CA ILE A 103 42.36 7.40 -12.04
C ILE A 103 42.32 8.59 -13.00
N TYR A 104 41.13 9.00 -13.41
CA TYR A 104 40.96 10.13 -14.34
C TYR A 104 41.60 11.42 -13.80
N ILE A 105 41.29 11.80 -12.55
CA ILE A 105 41.83 13.02 -11.93
C ILE A 105 43.33 12.94 -11.71
N SER A 106 43.87 11.79 -11.31
CA SER A 106 45.28 11.61 -11.09
C SER A 106 46.10 11.75 -12.40
N VAL A 107 45.64 11.11 -13.49
CA VAL A 107 46.29 11.23 -14.80
C VAL A 107 46.10 12.64 -15.37
N PHE A 108 44.92 13.26 -15.24
CA PHE A 108 44.70 14.64 -15.67
C PHE A 108 45.64 15.61 -14.95
N SER A 109 45.79 15.48 -13.63
CA SER A 109 46.66 16.31 -12.81
C SER A 109 48.12 16.14 -13.25
N PHE A 110 48.57 14.90 -13.49
CA PHE A 110 49.91 14.59 -13.99
C PHE A 110 50.18 15.28 -15.35
N ILE A 111 49.25 15.12 -16.31
CA ILE A 111 49.34 15.74 -17.65
C ILE A 111 49.37 17.27 -17.54
N TYR A 112 48.57 17.85 -16.62
CA TYR A 112 48.50 19.31 -16.40
C TYR A 112 49.82 19.82 -15.85
N TYR A 113 50.33 19.24 -14.76
CA TYR A 113 51.57 19.72 -14.11
C TYR A 113 52.85 19.37 -14.88
N SER A 114 52.82 18.39 -15.77
CA SER A 114 53.96 18.04 -16.65
C SER A 114 54.12 19.00 -17.83
N ASN A 115 53.28 20.07 -17.93
CA ASN A 115 53.26 20.98 -19.08
C ASN A 115 53.07 20.30 -20.42
N ALA A 116 52.34 19.15 -20.43
CA ALA A 116 52.04 18.44 -21.67
C ALA A 116 51.19 19.29 -22.61
N SER A 117 51.17 18.94 -23.91
CA SER A 117 50.42 19.66 -24.93
C SER A 117 48.93 19.78 -24.60
N GLU A 118 48.32 20.89 -25.00
CA GLU A 118 46.91 21.09 -24.84
C GLU A 118 46.07 20.01 -25.53
N PHE A 119 46.56 19.52 -26.66
CA PHE A 119 46.02 18.38 -27.39
C PHE A 119 45.91 17.12 -26.50
N LEU A 120 46.96 16.77 -25.77
CA LEU A 120 46.91 15.60 -24.88
C LEU A 120 45.92 15.77 -23.74
N ARG A 121 45.88 16.96 -23.14
CA ARG A 121 44.91 17.31 -22.06
C ARG A 121 43.48 17.15 -22.54
N LEU A 122 43.16 17.68 -23.70
CA LEU A 122 41.82 17.62 -24.28
C LEU A 122 41.42 16.19 -24.68
N ASN A 123 42.30 15.45 -25.30
CA ASN A 123 41.99 14.04 -25.65
C ASN A 123 41.74 13.18 -24.40
N TRP A 124 42.44 13.43 -23.29
CA TRP A 124 42.17 12.74 -22.03
C TRP A 124 40.78 13.05 -21.48
N VAL A 125 40.36 14.33 -21.50
CA VAL A 125 39.03 14.75 -21.11
C VAL A 125 37.95 14.13 -22.00
N HIS A 126 38.16 14.15 -23.32
CA HIS A 126 37.22 13.55 -24.27
C HIS A 126 37.09 12.04 -24.06
N ALA A 127 38.17 11.32 -23.81
CA ALA A 127 38.17 9.88 -23.54
C ALA A 127 37.29 9.57 -22.31
N TYR A 128 37.41 10.35 -21.22
CA TYR A 128 36.58 10.20 -20.05
C TYR A 128 35.09 10.48 -20.34
N LEU A 129 34.79 11.59 -21.04
CA LEU A 129 33.43 11.98 -21.37
C LEU A 129 32.76 10.94 -22.31
N VAL A 130 33.51 10.40 -23.28
CA VAL A 130 33.01 9.31 -24.15
C VAL A 130 32.68 8.07 -23.32
N LEU A 131 33.61 7.64 -22.44
CA LEU A 131 33.38 6.47 -21.58
C LEU A 131 32.09 6.64 -20.74
N MET A 132 31.93 7.77 -20.09
CA MET A 132 30.74 8.03 -19.25
C MET A 132 29.46 8.17 -20.06
N SER A 133 29.55 8.74 -21.28
CA SER A 133 28.39 8.85 -22.18
C SER A 133 27.97 7.49 -22.73
N LEU A 134 28.90 6.60 -23.03
CA LEU A 134 28.61 5.22 -23.39
C LEU A 134 27.95 4.45 -22.23
N ASP A 135 28.44 4.63 -21.00
CA ASP A 135 27.81 4.04 -19.82
C ASP A 135 26.35 4.51 -19.66
N LEU A 136 26.09 5.82 -19.80
CA LEU A 136 24.72 6.37 -19.78
C LEU A 136 23.85 5.80 -20.90
N LEU A 137 24.41 5.62 -22.11
CA LEU A 137 23.69 5.02 -23.24
C LEU A 137 23.29 3.57 -22.93
N PHE A 138 24.22 2.74 -22.47
CA PHE A 138 23.93 1.34 -22.16
C PHE A 138 22.93 1.19 -21.03
N ILE A 139 23.03 2.00 -19.97
CA ILE A 139 22.06 1.97 -18.86
C ILE A 139 20.67 2.36 -19.36
N SER A 140 20.57 3.45 -20.12
CA SER A 140 19.28 3.96 -20.59
C SER A 140 18.60 3.03 -21.60
N LEU A 141 19.37 2.35 -22.45
CA LEU A 141 18.86 1.30 -23.33
C LEU A 141 18.38 0.09 -22.52
N ALA A 142 19.11 -0.32 -21.47
CA ALA A 142 18.68 -1.39 -20.58
C ALA A 142 17.36 -1.06 -19.87
N ILE A 143 17.19 0.18 -19.40
CA ILE A 143 15.92 0.65 -18.81
C ILE A 143 14.77 0.58 -19.83
N TYR A 144 15.03 1.00 -21.07
CA TYR A 144 14.05 0.92 -22.14
C TYR A 144 13.65 -0.53 -22.46
N ASP A 145 14.63 -1.45 -22.55
CA ASP A 145 14.35 -2.85 -22.88
C ASP A 145 13.62 -3.59 -21.77
N GLU A 146 14.01 -3.40 -20.50
CA GLU A 146 13.46 -4.10 -19.35
C GLU A 146 12.04 -3.62 -19.04
N ASN A 147 11.81 -2.29 -19.06
CA ASN A 147 10.56 -1.69 -18.60
C ASN A 147 9.71 -1.09 -19.74
N LYS A 148 10.20 -1.12 -20.99
CA LYS A 148 9.63 -0.40 -22.16
C LYS A 148 9.42 1.10 -21.89
N ASN A 149 10.21 1.66 -20.97
CA ASN A 149 10.07 3.02 -20.47
C ASN A 149 10.55 4.04 -21.53
N LYS A 150 9.64 4.88 -22.01
CA LYS A 150 9.94 5.87 -23.07
C LYS A 150 10.94 6.93 -22.59
N GLY A 151 10.95 7.24 -21.29
CA GLY A 151 11.93 8.14 -20.70
C GLY A 151 13.35 7.62 -20.83
N GLY A 152 13.58 6.31 -20.65
CA GLY A 152 14.86 5.66 -20.92
C GLY A 152 15.36 5.89 -22.34
N ARG A 153 14.46 5.83 -23.35
CA ARG A 153 14.80 6.12 -24.74
C ARG A 153 15.24 7.58 -24.96
N LEU A 154 14.60 8.55 -24.31
CA LEU A 154 15.02 9.95 -24.39
C LEU A 154 16.39 10.19 -23.76
N ILE A 155 16.68 9.50 -22.65
CA ILE A 155 18.01 9.56 -22.00
C ILE A 155 19.08 8.91 -22.91
N ALA A 156 18.73 7.84 -23.64
CA ALA A 156 19.64 7.26 -24.65
C ALA A 156 19.97 8.27 -25.75
N TRP A 157 18.97 9.02 -26.24
CA TRP A 157 19.20 10.12 -27.19
C TRP A 157 20.09 11.21 -26.59
N MET A 158 19.95 11.56 -25.30
CA MET A 158 20.92 12.45 -24.61
C MET A 158 22.36 11.97 -24.80
N ALA A 159 22.62 10.71 -24.48
CA ALA A 159 23.97 10.17 -24.58
C ALA A 159 24.49 10.19 -26.02
N ILE A 160 23.64 9.88 -27.01
CA ILE A 160 23.99 9.96 -28.44
C ILE A 160 24.34 11.38 -28.85
N PHE A 161 23.54 12.39 -28.45
CA PHE A 161 23.83 13.78 -28.80
C PHE A 161 25.13 14.26 -28.15
N ILE A 162 25.43 13.88 -26.90
CA ILE A 162 26.70 14.18 -26.24
C ILE A 162 27.87 13.55 -27.03
N LEU A 163 27.75 12.26 -27.41
CA LEU A 163 28.76 11.57 -28.19
C LEU A 163 28.98 12.24 -29.56
N LEU A 164 27.92 12.67 -30.23
CA LEU A 164 28.03 13.42 -31.50
C LEU A 164 28.74 14.75 -31.31
N GLY A 165 28.43 15.49 -30.24
CA GLY A 165 29.10 16.73 -29.91
C GLY A 165 30.61 16.54 -29.65
N LEU A 166 30.97 15.48 -28.90
CA LEU A 166 32.37 15.11 -28.67
C LEU A 166 33.09 14.68 -29.96
N LEU A 167 32.39 13.95 -30.82
CA LEU A 167 32.94 13.50 -32.11
C LEU A 167 33.24 14.68 -33.04
N VAL A 168 32.30 15.63 -33.16
CA VAL A 168 32.47 16.86 -33.96
C VAL A 168 33.68 17.64 -33.46
N ARG A 169 33.83 17.77 -32.14
CA ARG A 169 34.96 18.45 -31.53
C ARG A 169 36.29 17.74 -31.80
N MET A 170 36.31 16.41 -31.72
CA MET A 170 37.49 15.62 -31.99
C MET A 170 37.92 15.71 -33.47
N ILE A 171 36.98 15.69 -34.42
CA ILE A 171 37.26 15.89 -35.86
C ILE A 171 37.85 17.28 -36.09
N GLY A 172 37.23 18.36 -35.55
CA GLY A 172 37.74 19.72 -35.68
C GLY A 172 39.19 19.86 -35.20
N TYR A 173 39.51 19.17 -34.13
CA TYR A 173 40.87 19.11 -33.57
C TYR A 173 41.90 18.40 -34.48
N THR A 174 41.50 17.31 -35.10
CA THR A 174 42.42 16.50 -35.91
C THR A 174 42.58 17.02 -37.32
N THR A 175 41.64 17.81 -37.82
CA THR A 175 41.65 18.34 -39.20
C THR A 175 42.18 19.75 -39.30
N GLU A 176 42.65 20.36 -38.19
CA GLU A 176 43.09 21.77 -38.10
C GLU A 176 42.01 22.80 -38.55
N MET A 177 40.78 22.33 -38.83
CA MET A 177 39.64 23.21 -39.19
C MET A 177 39.03 23.85 -37.98
N GLY A 178 39.39 23.41 -36.78
CA GLY A 178 38.96 23.94 -35.47
C GLY A 178 40.07 24.61 -34.71
N GLY A 179 39.73 25.37 -33.67
CA GLY A 179 40.72 25.96 -32.75
C GLY A 179 41.41 24.90 -31.89
N ALA A 180 42.69 25.03 -31.65
CA ALA A 180 43.49 24.08 -30.88
C ALA A 180 43.21 24.12 -29.36
N GLY A 181 42.57 25.19 -28.86
CA GLY A 181 42.29 25.40 -27.45
C GLY A 181 40.80 25.32 -27.06
N VAL A 182 40.54 25.18 -25.78
CA VAL A 182 39.14 25.15 -25.22
C VAL A 182 38.39 26.42 -25.50
N PHE A 183 39.09 27.55 -25.60
CA PHE A 183 38.49 28.89 -25.82
C PHE A 183 38.73 29.45 -27.23
N GLU A 184 39.38 28.67 -28.12
CA GLU A 184 39.57 29.11 -29.49
C GLU A 184 38.24 28.99 -30.29
N LYS A 185 37.98 29.99 -31.13
CA LYS A 185 36.77 30.10 -31.91
C LYS A 185 36.86 29.16 -33.14
N GLY A 186 36.15 28.05 -33.09
CA GLY A 186 35.99 27.16 -34.23
C GLY A 186 34.52 26.78 -34.42
N ALA A 187 34.11 26.49 -35.64
CA ALA A 187 32.76 26.05 -35.93
C ALA A 187 32.45 24.72 -35.21
N ASP A 188 33.42 23.83 -35.08
CA ASP A 188 33.35 22.58 -34.34
C ASP A 188 33.00 22.79 -32.85
N GLN A 189 33.54 23.85 -32.23
CA GLN A 189 33.25 24.21 -30.84
C GLN A 189 31.78 24.55 -30.65
N TYR A 190 31.25 25.45 -31.49
CA TYR A 190 29.85 25.87 -31.39
C TYR A 190 28.89 24.72 -31.70
N ILE A 191 29.19 23.92 -32.73
CA ILE A 191 28.37 22.76 -33.10
C ILE A 191 28.41 21.69 -31.98
N GLY A 192 29.60 21.40 -31.44
CA GLY A 192 29.76 20.45 -30.35
C GLY A 192 28.95 20.86 -29.10
N ILE A 193 29.05 22.12 -28.70
CA ILE A 193 28.30 22.68 -27.58
C ILE A 193 26.78 22.61 -27.82
N PHE A 194 26.33 22.89 -29.07
CA PHE A 194 24.91 22.79 -29.43
C PHE A 194 24.36 21.37 -29.27
N PHE A 195 25.11 20.34 -29.73
CA PHE A 195 24.73 18.96 -29.53
C PHE A 195 24.66 18.58 -28.06
N ILE A 196 25.65 18.97 -27.26
CA ILE A 196 25.67 18.73 -25.81
C ILE A 196 24.45 19.40 -25.14
N MET A 197 24.08 20.61 -25.52
CA MET A 197 22.94 21.33 -25.00
C MET A 197 21.62 20.58 -25.30
N ILE A 198 21.40 20.17 -26.55
CA ILE A 198 20.23 19.39 -26.93
C ILE A 198 20.19 18.08 -26.12
N GLY A 199 21.30 17.38 -26.05
CA GLY A 199 21.39 16.14 -25.29
C GLY A 199 20.98 16.36 -23.84
N TYR A 200 21.49 17.41 -23.20
CA TYR A 200 21.19 17.69 -21.80
C TYR A 200 19.71 17.99 -21.54
N VAL A 201 19.04 18.72 -22.47
CA VAL A 201 17.59 18.94 -22.44
C VAL A 201 16.85 17.60 -22.52
N LEU A 202 17.17 16.79 -23.52
CA LEU A 202 16.52 15.50 -23.74
C LEU A 202 16.67 14.60 -22.51
N GLY A 203 17.84 14.60 -21.90
CA GLY A 203 18.09 13.78 -20.71
C GLY A 203 17.22 14.16 -19.52
N ASN A 204 17.06 15.45 -19.24
CA ASN A 204 16.24 15.91 -18.12
C ASN A 204 14.75 15.67 -18.40
N PHE A 205 14.27 15.92 -19.62
CA PHE A 205 12.91 15.55 -20.01
C PHE A 205 12.68 14.04 -19.96
N GLY A 206 13.65 13.24 -20.44
CA GLY A 206 13.59 11.79 -20.38
C GLY A 206 13.52 11.28 -18.94
N PHE A 207 14.28 11.89 -18.04
CA PHE A 207 14.21 11.54 -16.62
C PHE A 207 12.85 11.87 -15.99
N ILE A 208 12.30 13.06 -16.27
CA ILE A 208 10.94 13.43 -15.82
C ILE A 208 9.92 12.42 -16.34
N GLN A 209 9.97 12.11 -17.65
CA GLN A 209 9.06 11.15 -18.27
C GLN A 209 9.17 9.76 -17.63
N MET A 210 10.39 9.27 -17.40
CA MET A 210 10.64 7.99 -16.73
C MET A 210 9.97 7.95 -15.34
N ARG A 211 10.07 9.03 -14.57
CA ARG A 211 9.46 9.13 -13.24
C ARG A 211 7.94 9.19 -13.29
N ILE A 212 7.38 9.92 -14.26
CA ILE A 212 5.93 10.01 -14.47
C ILE A 212 5.37 8.64 -14.89
N GLU A 213 6.01 7.93 -15.82
CA GLU A 213 5.56 6.59 -16.24
C GLU A 213 5.51 5.64 -15.03
N LYS A 214 6.54 5.64 -14.19
CA LYS A 214 6.58 4.84 -12.95
C LYS A 214 5.45 5.19 -11.98
N LEU A 215 5.13 6.48 -11.83
CA LEU A 215 4.01 6.92 -11.01
C LEU A 215 2.68 6.37 -11.52
N TRP A 216 2.46 6.44 -12.84
CA TRP A 216 1.25 5.91 -13.47
C TRP A 216 1.11 4.40 -13.28
N GLU A 217 2.20 3.65 -13.43
CA GLU A 217 2.21 2.20 -13.19
C GLU A 217 1.88 1.85 -11.74
N ASN A 218 2.51 2.53 -10.79
CA ASN A 218 2.23 2.35 -9.36
C ASN A 218 0.76 2.68 -9.03
N LYS A 219 0.24 3.80 -9.56
CA LYS A 219 -1.15 4.20 -9.36
C LYS A 219 -2.11 3.15 -9.92
N LYS A 220 -1.85 2.66 -11.12
CA LYS A 220 -2.67 1.60 -11.75
C LYS A 220 -2.66 0.31 -10.92
N ALA A 221 -1.51 -0.08 -10.38
CA ALA A 221 -1.40 -1.26 -9.51
C ALA A 221 -2.22 -1.09 -8.22
N VAL A 222 -2.14 0.08 -7.58
CA VAL A 222 -2.93 0.41 -6.37
C VAL A 222 -4.43 0.42 -6.67
N ASP A 223 -4.86 1.00 -7.79
CA ASP A 223 -6.27 1.03 -8.19
C ASP A 223 -6.83 -0.38 -8.44
N LEU A 224 -6.03 -1.28 -9.03
CA LEU A 224 -6.41 -2.68 -9.20
C LEU A 224 -6.55 -3.41 -7.86
N GLN A 225 -5.61 -3.23 -6.94
CA GLN A 225 -5.69 -3.80 -5.60
C GLN A 225 -6.90 -3.28 -4.83
N LEU A 226 -7.20 -1.99 -4.94
CA LEU A 226 -8.36 -1.38 -4.29
C LEU A 226 -9.68 -1.96 -4.83
N LYS A 227 -9.79 -2.18 -6.14
CA LYS A 227 -10.96 -2.83 -6.77
C LYS A 227 -11.12 -4.26 -6.27
N ASP A 228 -10.04 -5.05 -6.21
CA ASP A 228 -10.08 -6.42 -5.71
C ASP A 228 -10.51 -6.47 -4.24
N THR A 229 -9.94 -5.60 -3.41
CA THR A 229 -10.31 -5.49 -1.98
C THR A 229 -11.78 -5.11 -1.80
N ARG A 230 -12.29 -4.15 -2.58
CA ARG A 230 -13.71 -3.76 -2.54
C ARG A 230 -14.63 -4.91 -2.94
N SER A 231 -14.27 -5.67 -3.98
CA SER A 231 -15.03 -6.86 -4.39
C SER A 231 -15.07 -7.92 -3.31
N LYS A 232 -13.93 -8.20 -2.64
CA LYS A 232 -13.85 -9.15 -1.52
C LYS A 232 -14.68 -8.69 -0.32
N ASN A 233 -14.62 -7.41 0.04
CA ASN A 233 -15.42 -6.86 1.14
C ASN A 233 -16.92 -7.00 0.88
N LYS A 234 -17.37 -6.69 -0.34
CA LYS A 234 -18.78 -6.89 -0.71
C LYS A 234 -19.22 -8.35 -0.58
N SER A 235 -18.40 -9.29 -1.08
CA SER A 235 -18.69 -10.72 -0.94
C SER A 235 -18.74 -11.17 0.53
N LEU A 236 -17.89 -10.61 1.40
CA LEU A 236 -17.94 -10.87 2.85
C LEU A 236 -19.21 -10.31 3.49
N GLU A 237 -19.67 -9.11 3.11
CA GLU A 237 -20.94 -8.55 3.57
C GLU A 237 -22.12 -9.46 3.18
N ASP A 238 -22.16 -9.92 1.92
CA ASP A 238 -23.21 -10.83 1.43
C ASP A 238 -23.23 -12.16 2.24
N ILE A 239 -22.06 -12.73 2.53
CA ILE A 239 -21.91 -13.96 3.34
C ILE A 239 -22.36 -13.72 4.79
N LEU A 240 -22.03 -12.57 5.37
CA LEU A 240 -22.46 -12.22 6.74
C LEU A 240 -23.97 -12.08 6.84
N ASP A 241 -24.62 -11.48 5.85
CA ASP A 241 -26.08 -11.36 5.80
C ASP A 241 -26.77 -12.72 5.64
N GLU A 242 -26.24 -13.59 4.79
CA GLU A 242 -26.71 -14.97 4.65
C GLU A 242 -26.55 -15.74 5.97
N LYS A 243 -25.38 -15.66 6.61
CA LYS A 243 -25.14 -16.28 7.91
C LYS A 243 -26.12 -15.81 8.97
N ASN A 244 -26.37 -14.49 9.05
CA ASN A 244 -27.30 -13.91 10.02
C ASN A 244 -28.73 -14.41 9.78
N THR A 245 -29.13 -14.54 8.52
CA THR A 245 -30.45 -15.07 8.14
C THR A 245 -30.57 -16.55 8.54
N LEU A 246 -29.54 -17.36 8.26
CA LEU A 246 -29.48 -18.76 8.68
C LEU A 246 -29.54 -18.91 10.21
N MET A 247 -28.78 -18.09 10.95
CA MET A 247 -28.78 -18.11 12.41
C MET A 247 -30.17 -17.78 12.99
N ARG A 248 -30.89 -16.81 12.41
CA ARG A 248 -32.27 -16.49 12.79
C ARG A 248 -33.20 -17.67 12.53
N THR A 249 -33.10 -18.29 11.36
CA THR A 249 -33.92 -19.45 10.97
C THR A 249 -33.66 -20.64 11.89
N LEU A 250 -32.40 -20.94 12.18
CA LEU A 250 -32.02 -22.01 13.11
C LEU A 250 -32.55 -21.75 14.54
N SER A 251 -32.44 -20.51 15.02
CA SER A 251 -32.98 -20.10 16.32
C SER A 251 -34.50 -20.31 16.40
N LEU A 252 -35.23 -19.91 15.37
CA LEU A 252 -36.69 -20.14 15.30
C LEU A 252 -37.04 -21.63 15.23
N SER A 253 -36.30 -22.41 14.48
CA SER A 253 -36.51 -23.86 14.38
C SER A 253 -36.20 -24.60 15.70
N ALA A 254 -35.12 -24.22 16.37
CA ALA A 254 -34.76 -24.74 17.69
C ALA A 254 -35.85 -24.41 18.73
N LYS A 255 -36.36 -23.15 18.69
CA LYS A 255 -37.48 -22.74 19.56
C LYS A 255 -38.75 -23.56 19.29
N ALA A 256 -39.08 -23.78 18.01
CA ALA A 256 -40.24 -24.58 17.62
C ALA A 256 -40.11 -26.06 18.03
N ASN A 257 -38.93 -26.66 17.88
CA ASN A 257 -38.66 -28.03 18.32
C ASN A 257 -38.75 -28.19 19.85
N SER A 258 -38.17 -27.27 20.60
CA SER A 258 -38.32 -27.25 22.08
C SER A 258 -39.77 -27.13 22.51
N MET A 259 -40.59 -26.35 21.78
CA MET A 259 -42.02 -26.26 22.02
C MET A 259 -42.74 -27.57 21.73
N GLY A 260 -42.35 -28.30 20.69
CA GLY A 260 -42.96 -29.59 20.33
C GLY A 260 -42.80 -30.66 21.43
N THR A 261 -41.63 -30.77 22.02
CA THR A 261 -41.34 -31.69 23.12
C THR A 261 -42.07 -31.30 24.40
N MET A 262 -42.13 -29.98 24.73
CA MET A 262 -42.86 -29.48 25.89
C MET A 262 -44.39 -29.65 25.77
N LEU A 263 -44.98 -29.54 24.56
CA LEU A 263 -46.39 -29.68 24.37
C LEU A 263 -46.91 -31.07 24.80
N GLY A 264 -46.12 -32.12 24.63
CA GLY A 264 -46.46 -33.46 25.10
C GLY A 264 -46.54 -33.57 26.64
N ALA A 265 -45.53 -33.07 27.32
CA ALA A 265 -45.51 -33.05 28.80
C ALA A 265 -46.63 -32.19 29.40
N ILE A 266 -46.84 -31.04 28.80
CA ILE A 266 -47.86 -30.07 29.19
C ILE A 266 -49.28 -30.66 29.01
N ALA A 267 -49.55 -31.32 27.88
CA ALA A 267 -50.83 -32.00 27.64
C ALA A 267 -51.08 -33.06 28.70
N HIS A 268 -50.04 -33.79 29.11
CA HIS A 268 -50.12 -34.78 30.18
C HIS A 268 -50.45 -34.13 31.53
N GLU A 269 -49.79 -33.04 31.88
CA GLU A 269 -50.02 -32.33 33.15
C GLU A 269 -51.39 -31.63 33.24
N ILE A 270 -51.94 -31.18 32.11
CA ILE A 270 -53.30 -30.62 32.08
C ILE A 270 -54.33 -31.77 32.15
N ASN A 271 -54.08 -32.90 31.48
CA ASN A 271 -55.00 -34.02 31.48
C ASN A 271 -55.12 -34.71 32.85
N GLN A 272 -54.07 -34.66 33.69
CA GLN A 272 -54.11 -35.24 35.04
C GLN A 272 -55.16 -34.58 35.95
N PRO A 273 -55.12 -33.27 36.23
CA PRO A 273 -56.15 -32.63 37.06
C PRO A 273 -57.53 -32.70 36.43
N LEU A 274 -57.65 -32.60 35.10
CA LEU A 274 -58.93 -32.79 34.41
C LEU A 274 -59.50 -34.18 34.60
N GLY A 275 -58.63 -35.22 34.55
CA GLY A 275 -59.04 -36.60 34.84
C GLY A 275 -59.48 -36.79 36.31
N ALA A 276 -58.75 -36.23 37.25
CA ALA A 276 -59.10 -36.25 38.66
C ALA A 276 -60.40 -35.51 38.97
N MET A 277 -60.57 -34.31 38.39
CA MET A 277 -61.85 -33.56 38.47
C MET A 277 -63.01 -34.39 37.95
N ARG A 278 -62.82 -35.08 36.82
CA ARG A 278 -63.86 -35.93 36.25
C ARG A 278 -64.22 -37.11 37.19
N LEU A 279 -63.23 -37.79 37.76
CA LEU A 279 -63.41 -38.90 38.71
C LEU A 279 -64.16 -38.43 39.96
N ASN A 280 -63.73 -37.32 40.53
CA ASN A 280 -64.37 -36.72 41.70
C ASN A 280 -65.82 -36.25 41.40
N THR A 281 -66.06 -35.76 40.18
CA THR A 281 -67.42 -35.40 39.73
C THR A 281 -68.31 -36.64 39.60
N GLU A 282 -67.77 -37.76 39.03
CA GLU A 282 -68.47 -39.02 38.93
C GLU A 282 -68.77 -39.61 40.34
N LEU A 283 -67.83 -39.46 41.28
CA LEU A 283 -68.02 -39.84 42.67
C LEU A 283 -69.13 -39.01 43.33
N LEU A 284 -69.12 -37.71 43.17
CA LEU A 284 -70.18 -36.79 43.63
C LEU A 284 -71.55 -37.19 43.10
N LEU A 285 -71.66 -37.53 41.84
CA LEU A 285 -72.90 -37.98 41.24
C LEU A 285 -73.35 -39.30 41.86
N ALA A 286 -72.44 -40.21 42.22
CA ALA A 286 -72.72 -41.48 42.91
C ALA A 286 -73.12 -41.28 44.38
N LEU A 287 -72.46 -40.37 45.10
CA LEU A 287 -72.80 -40.00 46.50
C LEU A 287 -74.11 -39.26 46.60
N ASN A 288 -74.45 -38.38 45.69
CA ASN A 288 -75.73 -37.74 45.61
C ASN A 288 -76.95 -38.69 45.44
N ARG A 289 -76.68 -39.90 44.88
CA ARG A 289 -77.73 -41.00 44.75
C ARG A 289 -77.91 -41.77 46.04
N ARG A 290 -76.92 -41.70 46.96
CA ARG A 290 -76.97 -42.36 48.29
C ARG A 290 -77.24 -41.30 49.35
N SER A 291 -78.51 -41.08 49.77
CA SER A 291 -78.86 -40.14 50.77
C SER A 291 -78.19 -40.35 52.12
N GLY A 292 -77.14 -39.47 52.47
CA GLY A 292 -76.61 -39.48 53.80
C GLY A 292 -75.13 -39.13 54.02
N ASP A 293 -74.33 -39.18 52.98
CA ASP A 293 -72.90 -38.88 53.14
C ASP A 293 -72.52 -37.46 52.71
N ARG A 294 -72.75 -36.49 53.63
CA ARG A 294 -72.42 -35.09 53.45
C ARG A 294 -70.89 -34.78 53.47
N GLU A 295 -70.13 -35.57 54.22
CA GLU A 295 -68.71 -35.33 54.43
C GLU A 295 -67.94 -35.74 53.17
N GLY A 296 -68.21 -36.90 52.59
CA GLY A 296 -67.65 -37.35 51.32
C GLY A 296 -68.00 -36.46 50.13
N PHE A 297 -69.20 -35.85 50.17
CA PHE A 297 -69.62 -34.87 49.15
C PHE A 297 -68.75 -33.61 49.19
N GLN A 298 -68.53 -33.08 50.42
CA GLN A 298 -67.78 -31.84 50.60
C GLN A 298 -66.25 -32.04 50.27
N GLU A 299 -65.67 -33.17 50.68
CA GLU A 299 -64.31 -33.58 50.33
C GLU A 299 -64.07 -33.71 48.82
N SER A 300 -65.02 -34.31 48.11
CA SER A 300 -64.93 -34.40 46.65
C SER A 300 -65.03 -33.07 45.92
N LEU A 301 -65.81 -32.10 46.45
CA LEU A 301 -65.85 -30.73 45.93
C LEU A 301 -64.58 -29.94 46.18
N GLU A 302 -63.96 -30.13 47.35
CA GLU A 302 -62.66 -29.49 47.65
C GLU A 302 -61.56 -29.99 46.76
N HIS A 303 -61.53 -31.34 46.47
CA HIS A 303 -60.60 -31.90 45.53
C HIS A 303 -60.80 -31.39 44.13
N ILE A 304 -62.02 -31.23 43.62
CA ILE A 304 -62.30 -30.64 42.29
C ILE A 304 -61.79 -29.18 42.23
N LEU A 305 -62.00 -28.41 43.30
CA LEU A 305 -61.45 -27.04 43.35
C LEU A 305 -59.93 -27.01 43.31
N GLN A 306 -59.29 -27.84 44.10
CA GLN A 306 -57.81 -27.97 44.08
C GLN A 306 -57.24 -28.39 42.72
N ASP A 307 -57.87 -29.38 42.06
CA ASP A 307 -57.46 -29.80 40.75
C ASP A 307 -57.69 -28.75 39.65
N ASN A 308 -58.79 -27.99 39.80
CA ASN A 308 -59.05 -26.81 38.93
C ASN A 308 -58.00 -25.71 39.09
N ASP A 309 -57.62 -25.41 40.32
CA ASP A 309 -56.58 -24.43 40.59
C ASP A 309 -55.20 -24.89 40.05
N ARG A 310 -54.93 -26.18 40.18
CA ARG A 310 -53.71 -26.79 39.61
C ARG A 310 -53.69 -26.67 38.10
N ALA A 311 -54.79 -26.98 37.42
CA ALA A 311 -54.87 -26.82 35.98
C ALA A 311 -54.73 -25.36 35.55
N ALA A 312 -55.32 -24.43 36.29
CA ALA A 312 -55.23 -22.99 36.04
C ALA A 312 -53.79 -22.48 36.16
N VAL A 313 -53.02 -22.96 37.16
CA VAL A 313 -51.60 -22.61 37.32
C VAL A 313 -50.77 -23.12 36.13
N VAL A 314 -50.97 -24.36 35.67
CA VAL A 314 -50.29 -24.90 34.49
C VAL A 314 -50.60 -24.06 33.24
N VAL A 315 -51.86 -23.76 32.97
CA VAL A 315 -52.31 -22.92 31.84
C VAL A 315 -51.71 -21.49 31.93
N SER A 316 -51.71 -20.91 33.13
CA SER A 316 -51.12 -19.54 33.34
C SER A 316 -49.62 -19.52 33.07
N SER A 317 -48.88 -20.53 33.56
CA SER A 317 -47.44 -20.66 33.31
C SER A 317 -47.12 -20.79 31.83
N LEU A 318 -47.89 -21.58 31.13
CA LEU A 318 -47.82 -21.70 29.66
C LEU A 318 -48.07 -20.40 28.94
N ARG A 319 -49.12 -19.65 29.33
CA ARG A 319 -49.45 -18.38 28.74
C ARG A 319 -48.26 -17.38 28.87
N LYS A 320 -47.60 -17.35 30.03
CA LYS A 320 -46.39 -16.52 30.24
C LYS A 320 -45.26 -16.90 29.31
N PHE A 321 -45.09 -18.17 29.04
CA PHE A 321 -44.05 -18.69 28.12
C PHE A 321 -44.31 -18.34 26.64
N PHE A 322 -45.59 -18.26 26.25
CA PHE A 322 -46.00 -17.99 24.86
C PHE A 322 -46.30 -16.51 24.57
N VAL A 323 -46.57 -15.69 25.55
CA VAL A 323 -46.71 -14.25 25.33
C VAL A 323 -45.40 -13.70 24.92
N LYS A 324 -45.35 -13.18 23.69
CA LYS A 324 -44.20 -12.49 23.13
C LYS A 324 -43.92 -11.25 24.01
N GLY A 325 -43.08 -11.41 25.01
CA GLY A 325 -42.63 -10.29 25.83
C GLY A 325 -41.94 -9.28 24.91
N SER A 326 -42.20 -8.00 25.11
CA SER A 326 -41.38 -6.93 24.62
C SER A 326 -39.94 -7.26 25.03
N ASN A 327 -38.97 -7.09 24.10
CA ASN A 327 -37.52 -7.24 24.41
C ASN A 327 -37.07 -6.04 25.30
N GLU A 328 -37.76 -5.77 26.36
CA GLU A 328 -37.36 -4.77 27.35
C GLU A 328 -36.55 -5.47 28.42
N PHE A 329 -35.36 -4.95 28.63
CA PHE A 329 -34.49 -5.43 29.68
C PHE A 329 -35.01 -4.95 31.02
N GLU A 330 -35.48 -5.87 31.85
CA GLU A 330 -35.90 -5.58 33.22
C GLU A 330 -34.86 -6.11 34.21
N SER A 331 -34.79 -5.46 35.37
CA SER A 331 -34.01 -5.97 36.51
C SER A 331 -34.73 -7.19 37.07
N LEU A 332 -34.08 -8.35 36.96
CA LEU A 332 -34.66 -9.64 37.35
C LEU A 332 -33.86 -10.22 38.52
N ASP A 333 -34.58 -10.75 39.49
CA ASP A 333 -33.98 -11.59 40.53
C ASP A 333 -33.71 -13.00 39.95
N LEU A 334 -32.44 -13.33 39.87
CA LEU A 334 -31.99 -14.64 39.34
C LEU A 334 -32.53 -15.81 40.17
N GLY A 335 -32.72 -15.63 41.49
CA GLY A 335 -33.25 -16.64 42.37
C GLY A 335 -34.71 -16.98 42.01
N VAL A 336 -35.54 -15.96 41.73
CA VAL A 336 -36.89 -16.15 41.27
C VAL A 336 -36.95 -16.83 39.92
N LEU A 337 -36.08 -16.41 38.98
CA LEU A 337 -36.02 -17.03 37.63
C LEU A 337 -35.64 -18.51 37.68
N VAL A 338 -34.64 -18.82 38.51
CA VAL A 338 -34.18 -20.25 38.67
C VAL A 338 -35.26 -21.08 39.34
N THR A 339 -35.98 -20.55 40.30
CA THR A 339 -37.10 -21.23 40.98
C THR A 339 -38.24 -21.47 40.02
N ASP A 340 -38.63 -20.51 39.20
CA ASP A 340 -39.66 -20.65 38.18
C ASP A 340 -39.27 -21.73 37.14
N ALA A 341 -38.00 -21.70 36.67
CA ALA A 341 -37.47 -22.74 35.76
C ALA A 341 -37.47 -24.13 36.40
N TYR A 342 -37.10 -24.23 37.67
CA TYR A 342 -37.14 -25.52 38.43
C TYR A 342 -38.53 -26.09 38.49
N LEU A 343 -39.54 -25.27 38.80
CA LEU A 343 -40.94 -25.70 38.88
C LEU A 343 -41.46 -26.21 37.51
N ILE A 344 -41.03 -25.64 36.43
CA ILE A 344 -41.37 -26.02 35.08
C ILE A 344 -40.71 -27.37 34.68
N LEU A 345 -39.44 -27.58 35.06
CA LEU A 345 -38.65 -28.75 34.68
C LEU A 345 -38.83 -29.94 35.62
N MET A 346 -39.31 -29.73 36.83
CA MET A 346 -39.47 -30.79 37.86
C MET A 346 -40.37 -31.95 37.44
N PRO A 347 -41.49 -31.72 36.74
CA PRO A 347 -42.34 -32.79 36.27
C PRO A 347 -41.66 -33.68 35.24
N GLU A 348 -40.96 -33.11 34.28
CA GLU A 348 -40.20 -33.84 33.25
C GLU A 348 -39.06 -34.62 33.87
N ALA A 349 -38.33 -34.01 34.84
CA ALA A 349 -37.26 -34.70 35.56
C ALA A 349 -37.76 -35.91 36.32
N LYS A 350 -38.96 -35.84 36.97
CA LYS A 350 -39.59 -36.95 37.62
C LYS A 350 -40.00 -38.07 36.66
N LEU A 351 -40.49 -37.70 35.48
CA LEU A 351 -40.86 -38.65 34.44
C LEU A 351 -39.68 -39.48 33.95
N HIS A 352 -38.49 -38.89 34.00
CA HIS A 352 -37.24 -39.52 33.57
C HIS A 352 -36.33 -39.98 34.71
N ASP A 353 -36.82 -40.07 35.94
CA ASP A 353 -36.07 -40.45 37.14
C ASP A 353 -34.80 -39.56 37.40
N VAL A 354 -34.86 -38.32 37.03
CA VAL A 354 -33.78 -37.33 37.24
C VAL A 354 -34.07 -36.50 38.49
N ASN A 355 -33.11 -36.48 39.42
CA ASN A 355 -33.17 -35.61 40.59
C ASN A 355 -32.59 -34.21 40.26
N LEU A 356 -33.43 -33.20 40.21
CA LEU A 356 -33.01 -31.78 40.07
C LEU A 356 -32.73 -31.20 41.45
N HIS A 357 -31.52 -30.63 41.63
CA HIS A 357 -31.14 -29.87 42.78
C HIS A 357 -30.85 -28.40 42.39
N VAL A 358 -31.46 -27.47 43.09
CA VAL A 358 -31.24 -26.05 42.91
C VAL A 358 -30.58 -25.54 44.19
N SER A 359 -29.43 -24.89 44.07
CA SER A 359 -28.76 -24.17 45.12
C SER A 359 -28.64 -22.70 44.71
N ILE A 360 -29.20 -21.81 45.49
CA ILE A 360 -29.13 -20.37 45.29
C ILE A 360 -28.34 -19.82 46.47
N GLU A 361 -27.13 -19.28 46.17
CA GLU A 361 -26.27 -18.59 47.16
C GLU A 361 -26.62 -17.09 47.21
#